data_1625cfd948faeec775edeec05d1c140d
#
_entry.id   1625cfd948faeec775edeec05d1c140d
#
_cell.length_a   1.000
_cell.length_b   1.000
_cell.length_c   1.000
_cell.angle_alpha   90.00
_cell.angle_beta   90.00
_cell.angle_gamma   90.00
#
_symmetry.space_group_name_H-M   'P 1'
#
loop_
_entity.id
_entity.type
_entity.pdbx_description
1 polymer ?
#
loop_
_entity_poly.entity_id
_entity_poly.type
_entity_poly.pdbx_seq_one_letter_code
_entity_poly.pdbx_strand_id
1 'polypeptide(L)'
;MKKIGYLQKSRAYKGYHYSVLKPEMLDYLHRRTLEMMGDILPIFEKNNIRYAICGGTLLGAATTGKFIPWDDDFDVCVFDEDYDRMKELLIAESQTGGGKSWCLQCPETDSNYYLDWAKLRDKNSHVYPDIPTAKENGVWIDLYRLVPTKAKDTKWRIAKGHLDYVNRRFALGGLTEEQYKERIRKGHLKRNVIIEKLKSLFKNNKEEEFIIWSASKVMVHKKWVMPLRTFNFEGLNVTSFNKAEEYLRQHYGETYMKWPDDDLRRVGLTNIEYPQ
;
A
#
# COMPACT_ATOMS: atom_id res chain seq x y z
N MET A 1 28.71 -11.15 -2.99
CA MET A 1 27.34 -11.65 -2.77
C MET A 1 26.42 -10.90 -3.75
N LYS A 2 25.82 -11.58 -4.75
CA LYS A 2 24.81 -10.99 -5.63
C LYS A 2 23.63 -10.54 -4.77
N LYS A 3 23.29 -9.24 -4.76
CA LYS A 3 22.07 -8.75 -4.14
C LYS A 3 20.89 -9.38 -4.87
N ILE A 4 20.26 -10.35 -4.25
CA ILE A 4 19.03 -10.97 -4.72
C ILE A 4 17.95 -9.88 -4.68
N GLY A 5 17.28 -9.61 -5.81
CA GLY A 5 16.21 -8.63 -5.89
C GLY A 5 15.06 -8.95 -4.91
N TYR A 6 14.25 -7.94 -4.57
CA TYR A 6 13.14 -8.09 -3.61
C TYR A 6 12.17 -9.20 -4.03
N LEU A 7 11.87 -9.33 -5.32
CA LEU A 7 11.05 -10.42 -5.87
C LEU A 7 11.66 -11.82 -5.64
N GLN A 8 13.01 -11.93 -5.58
CA GLN A 8 13.69 -13.17 -5.17
C GLN A 8 13.80 -13.31 -3.63
N LYS A 9 13.73 -12.21 -2.87
CA LYS A 9 13.58 -12.24 -1.41
C LYS A 9 12.16 -12.58 -0.97
N SER A 10 11.18 -12.49 -1.86
CA SER A 10 9.77 -12.78 -1.58
C SER A 10 9.46 -14.26 -1.32
N ARG A 11 10.46 -15.16 -1.30
CA ARG A 11 10.31 -16.48 -0.64
C ARG A 11 9.76 -16.39 0.80
N ALA A 12 9.77 -15.18 1.39
CA ALA A 12 9.14 -14.88 2.68
C ALA A 12 7.72 -14.28 2.55
N TYR A 13 7.26 -13.89 1.35
CA TYR A 13 5.89 -13.45 1.16
C TYR A 13 4.97 -14.67 1.26
N LYS A 14 4.14 -14.67 2.29
CA LYS A 14 3.20 -15.76 2.61
C LYS A 14 1.92 -15.66 1.75
N GLY A 15 2.03 -15.25 0.52
CA GLY A 15 0.93 -15.24 -0.44
C GLY A 15 0.72 -16.60 -1.08
N TYR A 16 -0.39 -16.72 -1.76
CA TYR A 16 -0.73 -17.88 -2.57
C TYR A 16 -0.05 -17.79 -3.95
N HIS A 17 0.20 -18.93 -4.61
CA HIS A 17 0.58 -18.91 -6.02
C HIS A 17 -0.55 -18.22 -6.82
N TYR A 18 -0.21 -17.36 -7.77
CA TYR A 18 -1.19 -16.54 -8.48
C TYR A 18 -2.29 -17.36 -9.19
N SER A 19 -1.96 -18.60 -9.60
CA SER A 19 -2.92 -19.49 -10.27
C SER A 19 -4.08 -19.97 -9.39
N VAL A 20 -4.12 -19.61 -8.10
CA VAL A 20 -5.31 -19.86 -7.26
C VAL A 20 -6.48 -18.96 -7.64
N LEU A 21 -6.18 -17.77 -8.21
CA LEU A 21 -7.20 -16.90 -8.81
C LEU A 21 -7.41 -17.27 -10.27
N LYS A 22 -8.66 -17.33 -10.69
CA LYS A 22 -9.00 -17.47 -12.09
C LYS A 22 -8.68 -16.16 -12.84
N PRO A 23 -8.26 -16.21 -14.11
CA PRO A 23 -7.96 -15.02 -14.90
C PRO A 23 -9.07 -13.97 -14.87
N GLU A 24 -10.34 -14.39 -15.00
CA GLU A 24 -11.49 -13.49 -14.97
C GLU A 24 -11.67 -12.74 -13.65
N MET A 25 -11.17 -13.27 -12.54
CA MET A 25 -11.18 -12.59 -11.24
C MET A 25 -10.14 -11.45 -11.20
N LEU A 26 -8.95 -11.69 -11.76
CA LEU A 26 -7.92 -10.65 -11.90
C LEU A 26 -8.38 -9.57 -12.88
N ASP A 27 -8.99 -9.96 -14.02
CA ASP A 27 -9.56 -9.00 -14.99
C ASP A 27 -10.64 -8.13 -14.33
N TYR A 28 -11.52 -8.72 -13.52
CA TYR A 28 -12.51 -7.97 -12.74
C TYR A 28 -11.83 -6.98 -11.79
N LEU A 29 -10.85 -7.45 -11.01
CA LEU A 29 -10.13 -6.62 -10.04
C LEU A 29 -9.44 -5.44 -10.74
N HIS A 30 -8.69 -5.70 -11.80
CA HIS A 30 -7.98 -4.66 -12.56
C HIS A 30 -8.95 -3.63 -13.14
N ARG A 31 -10.00 -4.08 -13.82
CA ARG A 31 -11.03 -3.19 -14.38
C ARG A 31 -11.70 -2.37 -13.27
N ARG A 32 -12.07 -3.02 -12.17
CA ARG A 32 -12.80 -2.36 -11.09
C ARG A 32 -11.95 -1.34 -10.34
N THR A 33 -10.68 -1.61 -10.10
CA THR A 33 -9.76 -0.64 -9.50
C THR A 33 -9.50 0.56 -10.43
N LEU A 34 -9.41 0.35 -11.75
CA LEU A 34 -9.32 1.44 -12.73
C LEU A 34 -10.56 2.33 -12.74
N GLU A 35 -11.76 1.75 -12.68
CA GLU A 35 -13.03 2.50 -12.60
C GLU A 35 -13.04 3.36 -11.33
N MET A 36 -12.71 2.78 -10.17
CA MET A 36 -12.64 3.50 -8.90
C MET A 36 -11.56 4.60 -8.93
N MET A 37 -10.41 4.33 -9.55
CA MET A 37 -9.36 5.35 -9.70
C MET A 37 -9.83 6.47 -10.61
N GLY A 38 -10.51 6.16 -11.72
CA GLY A 38 -11.14 7.14 -12.61
C GLY A 38 -12.17 8.03 -11.90
N ASP A 39 -12.90 7.50 -10.94
CA ASP A 39 -13.84 8.27 -10.10
C ASP A 39 -13.14 9.25 -9.16
N ILE A 40 -12.00 8.86 -8.55
CA ILE A 40 -11.34 9.70 -7.54
C ILE A 40 -10.32 10.70 -8.12
N LEU A 41 -9.76 10.45 -9.30
CA LEU A 41 -8.81 11.36 -9.94
C LEU A 41 -9.36 12.78 -10.12
N PRO A 42 -10.58 13.00 -10.65
CA PRO A 42 -11.16 14.35 -10.75
C PRO A 42 -11.37 15.01 -9.38
N ILE A 43 -11.66 14.25 -8.33
CA ILE A 43 -11.78 14.76 -6.96
C ILE A 43 -10.40 15.24 -6.48
N PHE A 44 -9.35 14.46 -6.72
CA PHE A 44 -7.99 14.82 -6.35
C PHE A 44 -7.52 16.08 -7.09
N GLU A 45 -7.75 16.15 -8.40
CA GLU A 45 -7.39 17.30 -9.23
C GLU A 45 -8.10 18.58 -8.78
N LYS A 46 -9.43 18.55 -8.67
CA LYS A 46 -10.26 19.68 -8.23
C LYS A 46 -9.85 20.23 -6.87
N ASN A 47 -9.39 19.37 -5.98
CA ASN A 47 -9.05 19.72 -4.59
C ASN A 47 -7.53 19.80 -4.34
N ASN A 48 -6.69 19.74 -5.39
CA ASN A 48 -5.24 19.79 -5.28
C ASN A 48 -4.68 18.73 -4.27
N ILE A 49 -5.22 17.52 -4.31
CA ILE A 49 -4.71 16.39 -3.51
C ILE A 49 -3.49 15.82 -4.23
N ARG A 50 -2.30 15.95 -3.63
CA ARG A 50 -1.06 15.39 -4.19
C ARG A 50 -0.97 13.93 -3.84
N TYR A 51 -0.73 13.11 -4.84
CA TYR A 51 -0.59 11.66 -4.71
C TYR A 51 0.49 11.11 -5.65
N ALA A 52 0.92 9.90 -5.40
CA ALA A 52 1.79 9.13 -6.28
C ALA A 52 1.37 7.65 -6.25
N ILE A 53 1.25 7.01 -7.41
CA ILE A 53 1.17 5.55 -7.43
C ILE A 53 2.51 4.97 -6.96
N CYS A 54 2.48 3.82 -6.29
CA CYS A 54 3.69 3.20 -5.73
C CYS A 54 3.63 1.66 -5.86
N GLY A 55 4.53 0.96 -5.21
CA GLY A 55 4.47 -0.51 -5.15
C GLY A 55 4.45 -1.20 -6.52
N GLY A 56 3.65 -2.25 -6.61
CA GLY A 56 3.40 -3.03 -7.83
C GLY A 56 2.78 -2.19 -8.93
N THR A 57 1.84 -1.32 -8.58
CA THR A 57 1.19 -0.41 -9.53
C THR A 57 2.20 0.49 -10.26
N LEU A 58 3.17 1.09 -9.53
CA LEU A 58 4.22 1.87 -10.17
C LEU A 58 5.16 1.00 -11.01
N LEU A 59 5.47 -0.21 -10.54
CA LEU A 59 6.29 -1.15 -11.31
C LEU A 59 5.63 -1.47 -12.66
N GLY A 60 4.34 -1.77 -12.66
CA GLY A 60 3.57 -2.00 -13.89
C GLY A 60 3.54 -0.77 -14.79
N ALA A 61 3.24 0.41 -14.25
CA ALA A 61 3.21 1.68 -14.99
C ALA A 61 4.56 2.02 -15.64
N ALA A 62 5.66 1.83 -14.91
CA ALA A 62 7.01 2.17 -15.39
C ALA A 62 7.59 1.15 -16.39
N THR A 63 7.09 -0.08 -16.41
CA THR A 63 7.63 -1.14 -17.28
C THR A 63 6.78 -1.35 -18.54
N THR A 64 5.49 -1.54 -18.39
CA THR A 64 4.58 -1.90 -19.49
C THR A 64 3.44 -0.89 -19.70
N GLY A 65 3.24 0.05 -18.77
CA GLY A 65 2.07 0.93 -18.76
C GLY A 65 0.77 0.22 -18.35
N LYS A 66 0.88 -1.00 -17.80
CA LYS A 66 -0.23 -1.88 -17.46
C LYS A 66 -0.03 -2.53 -16.10
N PHE A 67 -1.09 -3.14 -15.57
CA PHE A 67 -0.92 -4.01 -14.41
C PHE A 67 0.14 -5.08 -14.63
N ILE A 68 0.82 -5.45 -13.57
CA ILE A 68 1.51 -6.73 -13.53
C ILE A 68 0.44 -7.82 -13.62
N PRO A 69 0.54 -8.81 -14.53
CA PRO A 69 -0.58 -9.71 -14.84
C PRO A 69 -1.17 -10.48 -13.65
N TRP A 70 -0.43 -10.60 -12.56
CA TRP A 70 -0.87 -11.28 -11.33
C TRP A 70 -0.98 -10.33 -10.13
N ASP A 71 -0.93 -9.01 -10.33
CA ASP A 71 -1.09 -8.05 -9.23
C ASP A 71 -2.54 -8.04 -8.74
N ASP A 72 -2.73 -8.11 -7.44
CA ASP A 72 -4.05 -8.22 -6.82
C ASP A 72 -4.43 -7.01 -5.97
N ASP A 73 -3.72 -5.89 -6.17
CA ASP A 73 -4.01 -4.62 -5.52
C ASP A 73 -3.64 -3.40 -6.41
N PHE A 74 -4.03 -2.22 -5.96
CA PHE A 74 -3.68 -0.93 -6.56
C PHE A 74 -3.19 -0.01 -5.45
N ASP A 75 -1.93 0.43 -5.56
CA ASP A 75 -1.22 1.16 -4.52
C ASP A 75 -1.10 2.64 -4.83
N VAL A 76 -1.66 3.50 -3.98
CA VAL A 76 -1.54 4.96 -4.02
C VAL A 76 -0.98 5.47 -2.70
N CYS A 77 0.01 6.36 -2.74
CA CYS A 77 0.41 7.12 -1.57
C CYS A 77 0.03 8.61 -1.73
N VAL A 78 -0.60 9.17 -0.70
CA VAL A 78 -1.05 10.56 -0.64
C VAL A 78 -0.15 11.31 0.34
N PHE A 79 0.27 12.53 -0.02
CA PHE A 79 1.12 13.34 0.85
C PHE A 79 0.45 13.56 2.21
N ASP A 80 1.25 13.53 3.27
CA ASP A 80 0.79 13.62 4.66
C ASP A 80 -0.10 14.84 4.92
N GLU A 81 0.26 15.98 4.31
CA GLU A 81 -0.46 17.25 4.42
C GLU A 81 -1.86 17.22 3.77
N ASP A 82 -2.06 16.35 2.77
CA ASP A 82 -3.31 16.24 2.02
C ASP A 82 -4.15 15.04 2.46
N TYR A 83 -3.59 14.14 3.27
CA TYR A 83 -4.17 12.83 3.56
C TYR A 83 -5.51 12.91 4.31
N ASP A 84 -5.61 13.73 5.34
CA ASP A 84 -6.83 13.83 6.13
C ASP A 84 -7.93 14.55 5.33
N ARG A 85 -7.59 15.58 4.57
CA ARG A 85 -8.52 16.23 3.63
C ARG A 85 -9.00 15.29 2.54
N MET A 86 -8.12 14.43 1.99
CA MET A 86 -8.50 13.37 1.05
C MET A 86 -9.55 12.44 1.67
N LYS A 87 -9.37 11.98 2.93
CA LYS A 87 -10.34 11.13 3.60
C LYS A 87 -11.71 11.80 3.73
N GLU A 88 -11.73 13.06 4.20
CA GLU A 88 -12.97 13.82 4.35
C GLU A 88 -13.73 13.95 3.02
N LEU A 89 -13.03 14.27 1.93
CA LEU A 89 -13.61 14.40 0.60
C LEU A 89 -14.19 13.06 0.11
N LEU A 90 -13.45 11.96 0.24
CA LEU A 90 -13.89 10.65 -0.25
C LEU A 90 -15.04 10.07 0.62
N ILE A 91 -15.05 10.34 1.92
CA ILE A 91 -16.18 9.98 2.80
C ILE A 91 -17.43 10.73 2.35
N ALA A 92 -17.35 12.06 2.20
CA ALA A 92 -18.47 12.88 1.76
C ALA A 92 -18.99 12.43 0.39
N GLU A 93 -18.10 12.21 -0.58
CA GLU A 93 -18.48 11.77 -1.93
C GLU A 93 -19.18 10.40 -1.92
N SER A 94 -18.73 9.47 -1.09
CA SER A 94 -19.34 8.13 -0.97
C SER A 94 -20.76 8.15 -0.36
N GLN A 95 -21.12 9.24 0.32
CA GLN A 95 -22.40 9.44 0.99
C GLN A 95 -23.39 10.29 0.17
N THR A 96 -22.91 10.98 -0.88
CA THR A 96 -23.79 11.77 -1.75
C THR A 96 -24.78 10.91 -2.52
N GLY A 97 -26.00 11.42 -2.68
CA GLY A 97 -27.23 10.70 -3.07
C GLY A 97 -27.30 10.09 -4.48
N GLY A 98 -26.20 9.76 -5.09
CA GLY A 98 -26.13 8.98 -6.35
C GLY A 98 -25.58 7.57 -6.17
N GLY A 99 -25.26 7.18 -4.90
CA GLY A 99 -24.81 5.84 -4.56
C GLY A 99 -23.54 5.42 -5.30
N LYS A 100 -22.39 6.01 -4.98
CA LYS A 100 -21.12 5.46 -5.46
C LYS A 100 -21.05 3.96 -5.18
N SER A 101 -20.58 3.20 -6.13
CA SER A 101 -20.34 1.75 -5.99
C SER A 101 -19.11 1.41 -5.15
N TRP A 102 -18.50 2.41 -4.55
CA TRP A 102 -17.36 2.30 -3.63
C TRP A 102 -17.58 3.10 -2.34
N CYS A 103 -16.81 2.80 -1.32
CA CYS A 103 -16.73 3.57 -0.08
C CYS A 103 -15.29 3.68 0.41
N LEU A 104 -15.01 4.70 1.24
CA LEU A 104 -13.73 4.79 1.95
C LEU A 104 -13.83 4.00 3.25
N GLN A 105 -12.92 3.04 3.44
CA GLN A 105 -12.76 2.29 4.67
C GLN A 105 -11.51 2.78 5.42
N CYS A 106 -11.72 3.31 6.61
CA CYS A 106 -10.70 3.83 7.51
C CYS A 106 -11.27 3.79 8.95
N PRO A 107 -10.49 4.09 10.00
CA PRO A 107 -11.00 4.06 11.38
C PRO A 107 -12.21 4.97 11.61
N GLU A 108 -12.36 6.05 10.85
CA GLU A 108 -13.47 6.99 10.96
C GLU A 108 -14.80 6.42 10.41
N THR A 109 -14.74 5.49 9.47
CA THR A 109 -15.92 4.85 8.85
C THR A 109 -16.17 3.44 9.37
N ASP A 110 -15.15 2.79 9.94
CA ASP A 110 -15.19 1.43 10.44
C ASP A 110 -14.33 1.33 11.72
N SER A 111 -14.97 1.35 12.88
CA SER A 111 -14.30 1.32 14.20
C SER A 111 -13.47 0.06 14.45
N ASN A 112 -13.74 -1.02 13.71
CA ASN A 112 -13.00 -2.29 13.80
C ASN A 112 -11.87 -2.39 12.78
N TYR A 113 -11.66 -1.34 11.98
CA TYR A 113 -10.61 -1.32 10.97
C TYR A 113 -9.23 -1.10 11.59
N TYR A 114 -8.37 -2.11 11.52
CA TYR A 114 -7.07 -2.08 12.21
C TYR A 114 -5.88 -1.66 11.34
N LEU A 115 -6.07 -1.43 10.04
CA LEU A 115 -4.98 -1.00 9.17
C LEU A 115 -4.61 0.47 9.45
N ASP A 116 -3.35 0.82 9.20
CA ASP A 116 -2.80 2.16 9.41
C ASP A 116 -3.06 3.11 8.23
N TRP A 117 -3.70 2.61 7.18
CA TRP A 117 -4.00 3.35 5.95
C TRP A 117 -5.44 3.07 5.52
N ALA A 118 -6.00 3.99 4.74
CA ALA A 118 -7.35 3.83 4.22
C ALA A 118 -7.37 2.90 2.99
N LYS A 119 -8.51 2.29 2.73
CA LYS A 119 -8.82 1.58 1.49
C LYS A 119 -10.07 2.15 0.85
N LEU A 120 -10.00 2.40 -0.46
CA LEU A 120 -11.21 2.60 -1.24
C LEU A 120 -11.74 1.22 -1.62
N ARG A 121 -12.94 0.87 -1.17
CA ARG A 121 -13.54 -0.46 -1.31
C ARG A 121 -14.67 -0.47 -2.32
N ASP A 122 -14.66 -1.43 -3.21
CA ASP A 122 -15.83 -1.76 -4.04
C ASP A 122 -16.92 -2.39 -3.18
N LYS A 123 -18.15 -1.86 -3.29
CA LYS A 123 -19.31 -2.39 -2.53
C LYS A 123 -20.00 -3.59 -3.22
N ASN A 124 -19.63 -3.89 -4.45
CA ASN A 124 -20.26 -4.92 -5.26
C ASN A 124 -19.49 -6.24 -5.32
N SER A 125 -18.36 -6.34 -4.63
CA SER A 125 -17.53 -7.54 -4.62
C SER A 125 -17.14 -7.96 -3.20
N HIS A 126 -16.66 -9.21 -3.06
CA HIS A 126 -16.10 -9.71 -1.82
C HIS A 126 -14.83 -10.51 -2.11
N VAL A 127 -13.75 -10.24 -1.41
CA VAL A 127 -12.45 -10.90 -1.58
C VAL A 127 -12.12 -11.84 -0.43
N TYR A 128 -11.34 -12.88 -0.71
CA TYR A 128 -10.91 -13.87 0.27
C TYR A 128 -9.37 -14.03 0.23
N PRO A 129 -8.69 -14.17 1.40
CA PRO A 129 -9.28 -14.07 2.73
C PRO A 129 -9.69 -12.63 3.05
N ASP A 130 -10.82 -12.47 3.70
CA ASP A 130 -11.32 -11.18 4.18
C ASP A 130 -10.52 -10.66 5.39
N ILE A 131 -10.73 -9.39 5.72
CA ILE A 131 -10.27 -8.82 6.98
C ILE A 131 -11.35 -9.13 8.02
N PRO A 132 -11.07 -10.00 9.01
CA PRO A 132 -12.12 -10.60 9.86
C PRO A 132 -13.02 -9.61 10.59
N THR A 133 -12.58 -8.39 10.84
CA THR A 133 -13.32 -7.39 11.60
C THR A 133 -13.82 -6.22 10.76
N ALA A 134 -13.50 -6.21 9.47
CA ALA A 134 -13.85 -5.12 8.58
C ALA A 134 -15.31 -5.23 8.11
N LYS A 135 -15.99 -4.07 7.99
CA LYS A 135 -17.36 -4.00 7.45
C LYS A 135 -17.41 -4.33 5.96
N GLU A 136 -16.41 -3.86 5.22
CA GLU A 136 -16.33 -4.01 3.77
C GLU A 136 -15.10 -4.82 3.40
N ASN A 137 -15.29 -5.80 2.54
CA ASN A 137 -14.23 -6.68 2.06
C ASN A 137 -14.23 -6.81 0.52
N GLY A 138 -14.65 -5.78 -0.20
CA GLY A 138 -14.59 -5.75 -1.67
C GLY A 138 -13.18 -5.53 -2.21
N VAL A 139 -13.03 -5.63 -3.52
CA VAL A 139 -11.83 -5.20 -4.26
C VAL A 139 -11.43 -3.78 -3.84
N TRP A 140 -10.15 -3.45 -3.81
CA TRP A 140 -9.70 -2.20 -3.20
C TRP A 140 -8.58 -1.48 -3.93
N ILE A 141 -8.47 -0.18 -3.61
CA ILE A 141 -7.28 0.64 -3.80
C ILE A 141 -6.70 0.94 -2.42
N ASP A 142 -5.41 0.68 -2.20
CA ASP A 142 -4.71 1.09 -0.99
C ASP A 142 -4.34 2.57 -1.05
N LEU A 143 -4.72 3.33 -0.04
CA LEU A 143 -4.44 4.76 0.09
C LEU A 143 -3.49 4.97 1.28
N TYR A 144 -2.19 4.88 1.02
CA TYR A 144 -1.14 5.05 2.04
C TYR A 144 -0.85 6.52 2.31
N ARG A 145 -0.44 6.83 3.52
CA ARG A 145 0.09 8.15 3.88
C ARG A 145 1.58 8.23 3.53
N LEU A 146 2.00 9.25 2.79
CA LEU A 146 3.41 9.56 2.49
C LEU A 146 3.95 10.54 3.54
N VAL A 147 4.57 10.01 4.59
CA VAL A 147 4.92 10.75 5.80
C VAL A 147 6.33 11.32 5.71
N PRO A 148 6.53 12.65 5.82
CA PRO A 148 7.86 13.25 5.83
C PRO A 148 8.62 12.88 7.10
N THR A 149 9.92 12.65 6.98
CA THR A 149 10.82 12.31 8.10
C THR A 149 12.23 12.80 7.86
N LYS A 150 13.01 12.97 8.93
CA LYS A 150 14.46 13.15 8.81
C LYS A 150 15.13 11.78 8.74
N ALA A 151 16.13 11.62 7.89
CA ALA A 151 16.83 10.34 7.67
C ALA A 151 17.36 9.70 8.96
N LYS A 152 17.79 10.52 9.93
CA LYS A 152 18.21 10.03 11.24
C LYS A 152 17.11 9.31 12.02
N ASP A 153 15.84 9.71 11.82
CA ASP A 153 14.69 9.21 12.57
C ASP A 153 13.92 8.10 11.84
N THR A 154 14.19 7.91 10.54
CA THR A 154 13.42 6.99 9.68
C THR A 154 13.31 5.58 10.24
N LYS A 155 14.45 4.98 10.61
CA LYS A 155 14.46 3.60 11.13
C LYS A 155 13.69 3.46 12.44
N TRP A 156 13.80 4.43 13.33
CA TRP A 156 13.01 4.46 14.56
C TRP A 156 11.53 4.59 14.30
N ARG A 157 11.13 5.51 13.41
CA ARG A 157 9.71 5.69 13.05
C ARG A 157 9.12 4.43 12.44
N ILE A 158 9.86 3.75 11.56
CA ILE A 158 9.44 2.47 10.97
C ILE A 158 9.29 1.41 12.08
N ALA A 159 10.26 1.25 12.97
CA ALA A 159 10.19 0.27 14.05
C ALA A 159 9.00 0.54 14.99
N LYS A 160 8.78 1.82 15.35
CA LYS A 160 7.63 2.23 16.17
C LYS A 160 6.31 1.94 15.45
N GLY A 161 6.19 2.32 14.18
CA GLY A 161 4.99 2.09 13.40
C GLY A 161 4.65 0.60 13.25
N HIS A 162 5.63 -0.29 13.14
CA HIS A 162 5.37 -1.73 13.17
C HIS A 162 4.85 -2.21 14.53
N LEU A 163 5.39 -1.69 15.62
CA LEU A 163 4.89 -2.02 16.96
C LEU A 163 3.45 -1.52 17.14
N ASP A 164 3.18 -0.27 16.77
CA ASP A 164 1.85 0.34 16.88
C ASP A 164 0.82 -0.43 16.04
N TYR A 165 1.17 -0.83 14.81
CA TYR A 165 0.32 -1.66 13.96
C TYR A 165 -0.04 -3.01 14.59
N VAL A 166 0.96 -3.72 15.15
CA VAL A 166 0.72 -5.03 15.80
C VAL A 166 -0.13 -4.87 17.05
N ASN A 167 0.09 -3.82 17.84
CA ASN A 167 -0.72 -3.51 19.04
C ASN A 167 -2.18 -3.22 18.67
N ARG A 168 -2.42 -2.36 17.66
CA ARG A 168 -3.79 -2.03 17.21
C ARG A 168 -4.49 -3.27 16.66
N ARG A 169 -3.81 -4.04 15.81
CA ARG A 169 -4.37 -5.26 15.25
C ARG A 169 -4.78 -6.26 16.33
N PHE A 170 -4.01 -6.38 17.40
CA PHE A 170 -4.37 -7.21 18.55
C PHE A 170 -5.56 -6.63 19.32
N ALA A 171 -5.55 -5.33 19.63
CA ALA A 171 -6.61 -4.66 20.37
C ALA A 171 -7.99 -4.75 19.67
N LEU A 172 -8.00 -4.78 18.33
CA LEU A 172 -9.21 -4.89 17.52
C LEU A 172 -9.53 -6.33 17.06
N GLY A 173 -8.95 -7.35 17.71
CA GLY A 173 -9.30 -8.76 17.47
C GLY A 173 -8.70 -9.37 16.18
N GLY A 174 -7.88 -8.64 15.45
CA GLY A 174 -7.22 -9.14 14.24
C GLY A 174 -6.02 -10.06 14.48
N LEU A 175 -5.70 -10.38 15.74
CA LEU A 175 -4.69 -11.35 16.17
C LEU A 175 -5.15 -12.07 17.42
N THR A 176 -4.86 -13.37 17.51
CA THR A 176 -4.96 -14.09 18.79
C THR A 176 -3.82 -13.66 19.73
N GLU A 177 -3.95 -13.93 21.02
CA GLU A 177 -2.90 -13.63 22.01
C GLU A 177 -1.57 -14.34 21.69
N GLU A 178 -1.64 -15.58 21.20
CA GLU A 178 -0.46 -16.34 20.78
C GLU A 178 0.23 -15.70 19.58
N GLN A 179 -0.55 -15.35 18.54
CA GLN A 179 -0.05 -14.66 17.36
C GLN A 179 0.57 -13.30 17.70
N TYR A 180 -0.03 -12.56 18.64
CA TYR A 180 0.52 -11.29 19.12
C TYR A 180 1.86 -11.50 19.82
N LYS A 181 1.93 -12.42 20.82
CA LYS A 181 3.18 -12.74 21.53
C LYS A 181 4.29 -13.18 20.58
N GLU A 182 3.94 -14.02 19.61
CA GLU A 182 4.91 -14.49 18.59
C GLU A 182 5.44 -13.34 17.73
N ARG A 183 4.58 -12.42 17.24
CA ARG A 183 5.00 -11.26 16.44
C ARG A 183 5.90 -10.31 17.23
N ILE A 184 5.56 -10.02 18.49
CA ILE A 184 6.40 -9.19 19.37
C ILE A 184 7.77 -9.85 19.58
N ARG A 185 7.79 -11.15 19.87
CA ARG A 185 9.03 -11.92 20.15
C ARG A 185 9.89 -12.09 18.89
N LYS A 186 9.35 -12.61 17.79
CA LYS A 186 10.10 -12.84 16.54
C LYS A 186 10.56 -11.54 15.91
N GLY A 187 9.72 -10.51 15.91
CA GLY A 187 10.04 -9.19 15.38
C GLY A 187 10.97 -8.37 16.29
N HIS A 188 11.21 -8.80 17.53
CA HIS A 188 11.92 -8.00 18.54
C HIS A 188 11.44 -6.54 18.60
N LEU A 189 10.16 -6.29 18.31
CA LEU A 189 9.64 -4.96 18.00
C LEU A 189 9.93 -3.94 19.10
N LYS A 190 9.64 -4.29 20.36
CA LYS A 190 9.89 -3.38 21.51
C LYS A 190 11.37 -3.01 21.63
N ARG A 191 12.26 -4.01 21.51
CA ARG A 191 13.73 -3.79 21.57
C ARG A 191 14.21 -2.92 20.41
N ASN A 192 13.72 -3.18 19.20
CA ASN A 192 14.11 -2.45 18.00
C ASN A 192 13.71 -0.97 18.11
N VAL A 193 12.52 -0.64 18.64
CA VAL A 193 12.11 0.74 18.87
C VAL A 193 13.11 1.47 19.75
N ILE A 194 13.51 0.87 20.89
CA ILE A 194 14.47 1.46 21.83
C ILE A 194 15.83 1.64 21.17
N ILE A 195 16.36 0.59 20.53
CA ILE A 195 17.68 0.61 19.89
C ILE A 195 17.75 1.67 18.78
N GLU A 196 16.76 1.70 17.90
CA GLU A 196 16.75 2.66 16.79
C GLU A 196 16.53 4.10 17.28
N LYS A 197 15.78 4.31 18.37
CA LYS A 197 15.66 5.63 19.00
C LYS A 197 17.00 6.09 19.58
N LEU A 198 17.71 5.25 20.31
CA LEU A 198 19.04 5.58 20.84
C LEU A 198 20.01 5.89 19.71
N LYS A 199 20.05 5.07 18.65
CA LYS A 199 20.90 5.34 17.48
C LYS A 199 20.56 6.66 16.80
N SER A 200 19.28 7.06 16.75
CA SER A 200 18.86 8.32 16.13
C SER A 200 19.41 9.56 16.87
N LEU A 201 19.61 9.47 18.19
CA LEU A 201 20.15 10.56 18.99
C LEU A 201 21.61 10.92 18.63
N PHE A 202 22.37 9.92 18.18
CA PHE A 202 23.79 10.09 17.81
C PHE A 202 24.01 10.30 16.31
N LYS A 203 22.95 10.27 15.49
CA LYS A 203 23.04 10.54 14.05
C LYS A 203 22.86 12.02 13.76
N ASN A 204 23.78 12.58 12.98
CA ASN A 204 23.70 13.97 12.53
C ASN A 204 23.22 14.12 11.07
N ASN A 205 22.52 13.13 10.53
CA ASN A 205 21.99 13.20 9.18
C ASN A 205 20.69 14.02 9.17
N LYS A 206 20.73 15.18 8.48
CA LYS A 206 19.59 16.10 8.32
C LYS A 206 18.83 15.91 7.02
N GLU A 207 19.25 14.97 6.15
CA GLU A 207 18.53 14.68 4.91
C GLU A 207 17.09 14.34 5.21
N GLU A 208 16.23 14.78 4.29
CA GLU A 208 14.80 14.53 4.38
C GLU A 208 14.42 13.32 3.53
N GLU A 209 13.56 12.52 4.10
CA GLU A 209 13.01 11.31 3.49
C GLU A 209 11.49 11.30 3.66
N PHE A 210 10.84 10.38 2.95
CA PHE A 210 9.46 10.00 3.19
C PHE A 210 9.36 8.54 3.62
N ILE A 211 8.29 8.22 4.33
CA ILE A 211 7.89 6.84 4.62
C ILE A 211 6.52 6.64 4.00
N ILE A 212 6.39 5.68 3.08
CA ILE A 212 5.08 5.16 2.66
C ILE A 212 4.55 4.35 3.85
N TRP A 213 3.47 4.83 4.46
CA TRP A 213 2.91 4.26 5.69
C TRP A 213 1.99 3.08 5.39
N SER A 214 2.57 2.05 4.79
CA SER A 214 1.97 0.75 4.49
C SER A 214 2.27 -0.28 5.60
N ALA A 215 1.88 -1.52 5.42
CA ALA A 215 2.26 -2.61 6.31
C ALA A 215 3.78 -2.77 6.45
N SER A 216 4.53 -2.59 5.37
CA SER A 216 6.00 -2.70 5.32
C SER A 216 6.73 -1.41 5.70
N LYS A 217 6.05 -0.25 5.65
CA LYS A 217 6.63 1.07 5.93
C LYS A 217 7.92 1.36 5.15
N VAL A 218 7.72 1.61 3.86
CA VAL A 218 8.82 1.75 2.89
C VAL A 218 9.40 3.17 2.93
N MET A 219 10.73 3.27 3.04
CA MET A 219 11.45 4.54 2.97
C MET A 219 11.66 4.96 1.51
N VAL A 220 11.43 6.26 1.24
CA VAL A 220 11.67 6.90 -0.06
C VAL A 220 12.49 8.18 0.15
N HIS A 221 13.57 8.35 -0.60
CA HIS A 221 14.35 9.59 -0.53
C HIS A 221 13.56 10.78 -1.09
N LYS A 222 13.51 11.90 -0.35
CA LYS A 222 12.76 13.11 -0.78
C LYS A 222 13.15 13.58 -2.18
N LYS A 223 14.44 13.54 -2.53
CA LYS A 223 14.98 13.92 -3.84
C LYS A 223 14.49 13.07 -5.02
N TRP A 224 13.84 11.92 -4.75
CA TRP A 224 13.25 11.09 -5.78
C TRP A 224 11.77 11.41 -6.01
N VAL A 225 11.13 12.10 -5.08
CA VAL A 225 9.68 12.30 -5.08
C VAL A 225 9.29 13.47 -5.98
N MET A 226 9.90 14.65 -5.80
CA MET A 226 9.49 15.87 -6.48
C MET A 226 10.46 16.31 -7.59
N PRO A 227 9.94 16.99 -8.66
CA PRO A 227 8.53 17.17 -8.99
C PRO A 227 7.88 15.84 -9.36
N LEU A 228 6.57 15.67 -9.14
CA LEU A 228 5.88 14.45 -9.57
C LEU A 228 5.92 14.32 -11.10
N ARG A 229 6.00 13.08 -11.59
CA ARG A 229 6.00 12.71 -13.01
C ARG A 229 4.70 11.98 -13.36
N THR A 230 4.14 12.29 -14.53
CA THR A 230 2.95 11.61 -15.05
C THR A 230 3.34 10.31 -15.75
N PHE A 231 2.55 9.27 -15.52
CA PHE A 231 2.60 7.98 -16.21
C PHE A 231 1.26 7.71 -16.85
N ASN A 232 1.26 7.11 -18.05
CA ASN A 232 0.07 6.48 -18.59
C ASN A 232 -0.01 5.05 -18.02
N PHE A 233 -1.12 4.75 -17.36
CA PHE A 233 -1.36 3.44 -16.79
C PHE A 233 -2.75 2.97 -17.18
N GLU A 234 -2.84 1.95 -18.01
CA GLU A 234 -4.11 1.42 -18.55
C GLU A 234 -5.02 2.52 -19.15
N GLY A 235 -4.43 3.54 -19.75
CA GLY A 235 -5.14 4.68 -20.33
C GLY A 235 -5.44 5.83 -19.36
N LEU A 236 -5.22 5.69 -18.06
CA LEU A 236 -5.30 6.77 -17.08
C LEU A 236 -3.97 7.53 -16.99
N ASN A 237 -4.02 8.84 -16.90
CA ASN A 237 -2.88 9.66 -16.54
C ASN A 237 -2.78 9.75 -15.02
N VAL A 238 -1.78 9.09 -14.45
CA VAL A 238 -1.54 9.04 -13.00
C VAL A 238 -0.19 9.64 -12.66
N THR A 239 -0.04 10.19 -11.46
CA THR A 239 1.23 10.76 -11.00
C THR A 239 2.02 9.77 -10.14
N SER A 240 3.35 9.86 -10.22
CA SER A 240 4.25 9.16 -9.33
C SER A 240 5.57 9.90 -9.12
N PHE A 241 6.51 9.27 -8.46
CA PHE A 241 7.82 9.81 -8.12
C PHE A 241 8.61 10.22 -9.37
N ASN A 242 9.31 11.34 -9.28
CA ASN A 242 10.16 11.84 -10.37
C ASN A 242 11.21 10.81 -10.79
N LYS A 243 11.91 10.24 -9.79
CA LYS A 243 12.92 9.19 -10.02
C LYS A 243 12.34 7.83 -9.65
N ALA A 244 11.31 7.43 -10.39
CA ALA A 244 10.61 6.15 -10.18
C ALA A 244 11.56 4.95 -10.29
N GLU A 245 12.54 5.02 -11.21
CA GLU A 245 13.48 3.94 -11.46
C GLU A 245 14.40 3.70 -10.25
N GLU A 246 14.85 4.74 -9.56
CA GLU A 246 15.63 4.63 -8.32
C GLU A 246 14.81 4.03 -7.18
N TYR A 247 13.55 4.45 -7.04
CA TYR A 247 12.64 3.86 -6.06
C TYR A 247 12.41 2.38 -6.35
N LEU A 248 12.11 2.02 -7.60
CA LEU A 248 11.87 0.64 -8.02
C LEU A 248 13.11 -0.23 -7.83
N ARG A 249 14.29 0.29 -8.18
CA ARG A 249 15.57 -0.39 -7.95
C ARG A 249 15.86 -0.62 -6.48
N GLN A 250 15.58 0.39 -5.63
CA GLN A 250 15.71 0.24 -4.18
C GLN A 250 14.74 -0.80 -3.63
N HIS A 251 13.49 -0.80 -4.11
CA HIS A 251 12.42 -1.63 -3.58
C HIS A 251 12.47 -3.07 -4.08
N TYR A 252 12.65 -3.25 -5.39
CA TYR A 252 12.61 -4.55 -6.07
C TYR A 252 13.99 -5.09 -6.47
N GLY A 253 15.04 -4.28 -6.41
CA GLY A 253 16.41 -4.63 -6.79
C GLY A 253 16.75 -4.26 -8.23
N GLU A 254 18.02 -4.47 -8.61
CA GLU A 254 18.56 -4.07 -9.93
C GLU A 254 17.86 -4.74 -11.13
N THR A 255 17.26 -5.90 -10.89
CA THR A 255 16.56 -6.69 -11.92
C THR A 255 15.05 -6.49 -11.91
N TYR A 256 14.55 -5.38 -11.37
CA TYR A 256 13.11 -5.14 -11.22
C TYR A 256 12.31 -5.19 -12.53
N MET A 257 12.95 -4.93 -13.68
CA MET A 257 12.31 -5.02 -14.98
C MET A 257 12.13 -6.45 -15.51
N LYS A 258 12.69 -7.44 -14.82
CA LYS A 258 12.51 -8.85 -15.17
C LYS A 258 11.45 -9.48 -14.27
N TRP A 259 10.45 -10.04 -14.90
CA TRP A 259 9.43 -10.79 -14.16
C TRP A 259 10.08 -11.95 -13.39
N PRO A 260 9.63 -12.23 -12.16
CA PRO A 260 10.06 -13.41 -11.44
C PRO A 260 9.62 -14.68 -12.18
N ASP A 261 10.33 -15.78 -11.92
CA ASP A 261 9.92 -17.09 -12.39
C ASP A 261 8.49 -17.40 -11.90
N ASP A 262 7.75 -18.20 -12.66
CA ASP A 262 6.33 -18.45 -12.42
C ASP A 262 6.04 -18.95 -11.01
N ASP A 263 6.88 -19.87 -10.52
CA ASP A 263 6.79 -20.44 -9.17
C ASP A 263 6.98 -19.42 -8.02
N LEU A 264 7.43 -18.19 -8.34
CA LEU A 264 7.64 -17.10 -7.38
C LEU A 264 6.53 -16.04 -7.39
N ARG A 265 5.60 -16.10 -8.36
CA ARG A 265 4.51 -15.13 -8.47
C ARG A 265 3.46 -15.39 -7.40
N ARG A 266 3.13 -14.38 -6.61
CA ARG A 266 2.23 -14.51 -5.46
C ARG A 266 1.16 -13.42 -5.48
N VAL A 267 0.02 -13.81 -4.95
CA VAL A 267 -1.13 -12.96 -4.69
C VAL A 267 -1.54 -13.09 -3.23
N GLY A 268 -2.21 -12.09 -2.70
CA GLY A 268 -2.78 -12.11 -1.35
C GLY A 268 -4.15 -12.77 -1.28
N LEU A 269 -4.82 -12.89 -2.43
CA LEU A 269 -6.19 -13.36 -2.54
C LEU A 269 -6.28 -14.82 -2.98
N THR A 270 -7.37 -15.49 -2.60
CA THR A 270 -7.72 -16.85 -3.02
C THR A 270 -9.00 -16.91 -3.84
N ASN A 271 -9.87 -15.91 -3.72
CA ASN A 271 -11.13 -15.82 -4.43
C ASN A 271 -11.63 -14.38 -4.46
N ILE A 272 -12.46 -14.08 -5.47
CA ILE A 272 -13.21 -12.83 -5.58
C ILE A 272 -14.63 -13.19 -6.01
N GLU A 273 -15.62 -12.80 -5.21
CA GLU A 273 -17.04 -12.84 -5.58
C GLU A 273 -17.44 -11.47 -6.12
N TYR A 274 -18.12 -11.43 -7.25
CA TYR A 274 -18.56 -10.21 -7.94
C TYR A 274 -19.80 -10.47 -8.79
N PRO A 275 -20.62 -9.45 -9.14
CA PRO A 275 -21.76 -9.60 -10.04
C PRO A 275 -21.32 -10.09 -11.42
N GLN A 276 -22.07 -11.02 -11.97
CA GLN A 276 -21.87 -11.53 -13.35
C GLN A 276 -22.53 -10.63 -14.38
#